data_ac201c4837b0aada2b33526713b70e02
#
_entry.id   ac201c4837b0aada2b33526713b70e02
#
_cell.length_a   1.000
_cell.length_b   1.000
_cell.length_c   1.000
_cell.angle_alpha   90.00
_cell.angle_beta   90.00
_cell.angle_gamma   90.00
#
_symmetry.space_group_name_H-M   'P 1'
#
loop_
_entity.id
_entity.type
_entity.pdbx_description
1 polymer ?
#
loop_
_entity_poly.entity_id
_entity_poly.type
_entity_poly.pdbx_seq_one_letter_code
_entity_poly.pdbx_strand_id
1 'polypeptide(L)'
;MGEAAGSIPARSIRGEIGGFNFSPPSSLLIAVGLIDWLVPRDKVYFDFFEQMADTLRDASDLLVTITEDYNDLKNRTHKMEQLEHAGDEITHRIFEHLNRSFITPLEPEEIIRLSSALDDILDYIEGTTLTMRNYRIKEADAPMKELAKLIQLCTGELQQAVRGIRTLKDPGFIEQRCIEINRLENLADDVLAHAITDLFRTDNAIAIIKYKDIYQMLEMATDKCEDAADVLSDIAIRHS
;
A
#
# COMPACT_ATOMS: atom_id res chain seq x y z
N MET A 1 -64.17 -31.40 8.48
CA MET A 1 -63.79 -32.40 7.50
C MET A 1 -62.39 -32.01 7.03
N GLY A 2 -61.35 -32.53 7.57
CA GLY A 2 -60.75 -33.87 7.57
C GLY A 2 -59.84 -33.96 6.37
N GLU A 3 -58.68 -34.27 6.41
CA GLU A 3 -57.67 -35.17 6.94
C GLU A 3 -56.32 -34.78 6.39
N ALA A 4 -55.31 -34.69 7.17
CA ALA A 4 -54.36 -35.70 7.63
C ALA A 4 -53.13 -35.84 6.71
N ALA A 5 -52.06 -35.27 7.20
CA ALA A 5 -50.71 -35.40 6.67
C ALA A 5 -50.12 -36.79 7.00
N GLY A 6 -49.63 -37.49 6.01
CA GLY A 6 -48.89 -38.72 6.17
C GLY A 6 -47.40 -38.44 6.35
N SER A 7 -46.86 -38.74 7.49
CA SER A 7 -45.44 -38.79 7.80
C SER A 7 -44.83 -40.10 7.26
N ILE A 8 -43.78 -40.03 6.47
CA ILE A 8 -42.98 -41.17 6.02
C ILE A 8 -41.83 -41.38 7.02
N PRO A 9 -41.65 -42.57 7.58
CA PRO A 9 -40.59 -42.83 8.53
C PRO A 9 -39.25 -43.07 7.86
N ALA A 10 -38.20 -42.48 8.41
CA ALA A 10 -36.82 -42.72 8.03
C ALA A 10 -36.42 -44.16 8.28
N ARG A 11 -36.13 -44.88 7.21
CA ARG A 11 -35.64 -46.26 7.24
C ARG A 11 -34.15 -46.24 7.53
N SER A 12 -33.78 -46.68 8.72
CA SER A 12 -32.44 -47.01 9.14
C SER A 12 -31.84 -48.09 8.23
N ILE A 13 -30.81 -47.80 7.49
CA ILE A 13 -29.92 -48.79 6.88
C ILE A 13 -28.68 -48.85 7.77
N ARG A 14 -28.68 -49.83 8.70
CA ARG A 14 -27.47 -50.31 9.32
C ARG A 14 -26.78 -51.23 8.33
N GLY A 15 -25.69 -50.76 7.70
CA GLY A 15 -24.68 -51.57 7.08
C GLY A 15 -23.49 -51.62 8.04
N GLU A 16 -23.23 -52.76 8.63
CA GLU A 16 -22.03 -53.08 9.35
C GLU A 16 -20.85 -53.08 8.37
N ILE A 17 -19.99 -52.07 8.46
CA ILE A 17 -18.60 -52.13 7.98
C ILE A 17 -17.73 -51.75 9.14
N GLY A 18 -16.78 -52.66 9.48
CA GLY A 18 -15.93 -52.74 10.65
C GLY A 18 -15.41 -51.43 11.19
N GLY A 19 -15.53 -51.27 12.51
CA GLY A 19 -15.02 -50.16 13.26
C GLY A 19 -13.51 -50.01 13.14
N PHE A 20 -13.09 -49.08 12.33
CA PHE A 20 -11.78 -48.44 12.49
C PHE A 20 -12.01 -47.07 13.16
N ASN A 21 -11.93 -47.10 14.48
CA ASN A 21 -11.73 -45.83 15.26
C ASN A 21 -10.33 -45.33 14.92
N PHE A 22 -10.23 -44.44 13.92
CA PHE A 22 -9.02 -43.73 13.65
C PHE A 22 -8.95 -42.54 14.62
N SER A 23 -8.48 -42.81 15.83
CA SER A 23 -7.96 -41.75 16.69
C SER A 23 -6.55 -41.44 16.19
N PRO A 24 -6.27 -40.24 15.66
CA PRO A 24 -4.91 -39.90 15.26
C PRO A 24 -4.01 -40.05 16.50
N PRO A 25 -2.83 -40.68 16.38
CA PRO A 25 -1.94 -40.83 17.50
C PRO A 25 -1.56 -39.46 18.06
N SER A 26 -1.53 -39.35 19.40
CA SER A 26 -1.17 -38.11 20.10
C SER A 26 0.15 -37.49 19.62
N SER A 27 1.03 -38.29 19.02
CA SER A 27 2.24 -37.88 18.34
C SER A 27 2.00 -37.05 17.07
N LEU A 28 0.86 -37.25 16.37
CA LEU A 28 0.51 -36.46 15.16
C LEU A 28 0.03 -35.05 15.54
N LEU A 29 -0.74 -34.92 16.61
CA LEU A 29 -1.17 -33.63 17.17
C LEU A 29 0.00 -32.83 17.74
N ILE A 30 0.97 -33.51 18.36
CA ILE A 30 2.20 -32.88 18.84
C ILE A 30 3.09 -32.48 17.67
N ALA A 31 3.15 -33.27 16.58
CA ALA A 31 3.91 -32.95 15.39
C ALA A 31 3.32 -31.73 14.64
N VAL A 32 1.99 -31.59 14.54
CA VAL A 32 1.35 -30.41 13.95
C VAL A 32 1.63 -29.16 14.80
N GLY A 33 1.52 -29.23 16.13
CA GLY A 33 1.87 -28.13 17.03
C GLY A 33 3.36 -27.78 17.05
N LEU A 34 4.26 -28.77 16.82
CA LEU A 34 5.70 -28.53 16.69
C LEU A 34 6.08 -27.92 15.33
N ILE A 35 5.35 -28.25 14.27
CA ILE A 35 5.54 -27.69 12.94
C ILE A 35 5.12 -26.22 12.93
N ASP A 36 4.02 -25.85 13.58
CA ASP A 36 3.61 -24.46 13.76
C ASP A 36 4.60 -23.63 14.62
N TRP A 37 5.36 -24.29 15.50
CA TRP A 37 6.41 -23.65 16.30
C TRP A 37 7.77 -23.60 15.59
N LEU A 38 8.02 -24.51 14.63
CA LEU A 38 9.29 -24.65 13.89
C LEU A 38 9.29 -23.95 12.53
N VAL A 39 8.13 -23.53 12.02
CA VAL A 39 8.06 -22.68 10.81
C VAL A 39 8.06 -21.23 11.28
N PRO A 40 9.15 -20.47 11.16
CA PRO A 40 9.09 -19.04 11.33
C PRO A 40 8.06 -18.58 10.29
N ARG A 41 6.95 -17.95 10.73
CA ARG A 41 6.15 -17.14 9.83
C ARG A 41 7.16 -16.22 9.18
N ASP A 42 7.24 -16.29 7.86
CA ASP A 42 8.34 -15.66 7.13
C ASP A 42 8.21 -14.13 7.25
N LYS A 43 8.84 -13.57 8.28
CA LYS A 43 8.74 -12.16 8.66
C LYS A 43 9.43 -11.24 7.65
N VAL A 44 10.12 -11.83 6.68
CA VAL A 44 10.88 -11.10 5.65
C VAL A 44 9.98 -10.16 4.84
N TYR A 45 8.69 -10.50 4.61
CA TYR A 45 7.77 -9.62 3.91
C TYR A 45 7.53 -8.31 4.66
N PHE A 46 7.40 -8.37 5.98
CA PHE A 46 7.28 -7.16 6.79
C PHE A 46 8.56 -6.32 6.75
N ASP A 47 9.73 -6.97 6.69
CA ASP A 47 11.00 -6.26 6.52
C ASP A 47 11.07 -5.56 5.16
N PHE A 48 10.56 -6.18 4.08
CA PHE A 48 10.46 -5.56 2.76
C PHE A 48 9.47 -4.39 2.75
N PHE A 49 8.28 -4.54 3.32
CA PHE A 49 7.30 -3.47 3.40
C PHE A 49 7.81 -2.28 4.21
N GLU A 50 8.49 -2.52 5.33
CA GLU A 50 9.11 -1.46 6.12
C GLU A 50 10.22 -0.75 5.35
N GLN A 51 11.08 -1.48 4.60
CA GLN A 51 12.10 -0.89 3.73
C GLN A 51 11.45 -0.04 2.63
N MET A 52 10.36 -0.51 1.99
CA MET A 52 9.64 0.26 0.98
C MET A 52 9.04 1.53 1.58
N ALA A 53 8.40 1.45 2.74
CA ALA A 53 7.84 2.61 3.43
C ALA A 53 8.91 3.62 3.86
N ASP A 54 10.10 3.17 4.26
CA ASP A 54 11.25 4.02 4.55
C ASP A 54 11.76 4.70 3.26
N THR A 55 11.82 3.98 2.14
CA THR A 55 12.19 4.54 0.82
C THR A 55 11.18 5.60 0.35
N LEU A 56 9.87 5.35 0.52
CA LEU A 56 8.81 6.33 0.23
C LEU A 56 8.96 7.59 1.07
N ARG A 57 9.30 7.44 2.35
CA ARG A 57 9.57 8.57 3.24
C ARG A 57 10.74 9.40 2.75
N ASP A 58 11.85 8.77 2.39
CA ASP A 58 13.04 9.44 1.86
C ASP A 58 12.73 10.15 0.52
N ALA A 59 11.94 9.54 -0.36
CA ALA A 59 11.53 10.13 -1.63
C ALA A 59 10.63 11.36 -1.43
N SER A 60 9.66 11.30 -0.52
CA SER A 60 8.78 12.42 -0.21
C SER A 60 9.52 13.58 0.47
N ASP A 61 10.48 13.31 1.36
CA ASP A 61 11.35 14.30 1.97
C ASP A 61 12.23 14.99 0.91
N LEU A 62 12.73 14.22 -0.06
CA LEU A 62 13.49 14.77 -1.19
C LEU A 62 12.58 15.62 -2.12
N LEU A 63 11.33 15.20 -2.37
CA LEU A 63 10.38 15.97 -3.15
C LEU A 63 10.09 17.33 -2.52
N VAL A 64 9.84 17.38 -1.21
CA VAL A 64 9.70 18.64 -0.47
C VAL A 64 10.96 19.48 -0.62
N THR A 65 12.16 18.91 -0.47
CA THR A 65 13.42 19.61 -0.65
C THR A 65 13.57 20.19 -2.06
N ILE A 66 13.13 19.45 -3.11
CA ILE A 66 13.14 19.90 -4.51
C ILE A 66 12.19 21.10 -4.68
N THR A 67 11.00 21.05 -4.09
CA THR A 67 10.01 22.12 -4.25
C THR A 67 10.35 23.38 -3.45
N GLU A 68 11.02 23.25 -2.32
CA GLU A 68 11.44 24.38 -1.50
C GLU A 68 12.70 25.08 -2.03
N ASP A 69 13.68 24.30 -2.50
CA ASP A 69 14.93 24.81 -3.05
C ASP A 69 15.20 24.17 -4.42
N TYR A 70 14.96 24.91 -5.49
CA TYR A 70 15.07 24.45 -6.87
C TYR A 70 16.51 24.37 -7.40
N ASN A 71 17.50 24.71 -6.56
CA ASN A 71 18.90 24.59 -6.91
C ASN A 71 19.27 23.10 -7.07
N ASP A 72 20.14 22.84 -8.05
CA ASP A 72 20.68 21.50 -8.30
C ASP A 72 19.63 20.41 -8.64
N LEU A 73 18.55 20.82 -9.30
CA LEU A 73 17.45 19.92 -9.68
C LEU A 73 17.95 18.65 -10.38
N LYS A 74 19.00 18.77 -11.21
CA LYS A 74 19.56 17.62 -11.96
C LYS A 74 20.09 16.52 -11.01
N ASN A 75 20.87 16.88 -10.00
CA ASN A 75 21.42 15.88 -9.07
C ASN A 75 20.33 15.35 -8.14
N ARG A 76 19.36 16.18 -7.75
CA ARG A 76 18.23 15.76 -6.92
C ARG A 76 17.30 14.81 -7.68
N THR A 77 17.04 15.06 -8.97
CA THR A 77 16.27 14.12 -9.81
C THR A 77 17.01 12.80 -9.95
N HIS A 78 18.34 12.83 -10.13
CA HIS A 78 19.11 11.58 -10.16
C HIS A 78 19.07 10.82 -8.83
N LYS A 79 19.05 11.52 -7.71
CA LYS A 79 18.85 10.88 -6.39
C LYS A 79 17.45 10.27 -6.28
N MET A 80 16.41 10.92 -6.85
CA MET A 80 15.06 10.36 -6.90
C MET A 80 15.01 9.09 -7.74
N GLU A 81 15.65 9.07 -8.92
CA GLU A 81 15.82 7.88 -9.76
C GLU A 81 16.48 6.72 -8.98
N GLN A 82 17.44 7.02 -8.09
CA GLN A 82 18.07 5.99 -7.24
C GLN A 82 17.11 5.44 -6.16
N LEU A 83 16.21 6.26 -5.62
CA LEU A 83 15.22 5.82 -4.65
C LEU A 83 14.16 4.95 -5.30
N GLU A 84 13.69 5.32 -6.49
CA GLU A 84 12.77 4.51 -7.29
C GLU A 84 13.39 3.15 -7.63
N HIS A 85 14.61 3.11 -8.16
CA HIS A 85 15.30 1.84 -8.42
C HIS A 85 15.48 0.98 -7.16
N ALA A 86 15.64 1.59 -5.98
CA ALA A 86 15.70 0.85 -4.72
C ALA A 86 14.33 0.26 -4.35
N GLY A 87 13.23 0.96 -4.62
CA GLY A 87 11.85 0.49 -4.47
C GLY A 87 11.56 -0.68 -5.41
N ASP A 88 11.86 -0.53 -6.69
CA ASP A 88 11.75 -1.58 -7.71
C ASP A 88 12.47 -2.88 -7.29
N GLU A 89 13.68 -2.76 -6.78
CA GLU A 89 14.44 -3.92 -6.31
C GLU A 89 13.76 -4.58 -5.09
N ILE A 90 13.17 -3.80 -4.18
CA ILE A 90 12.41 -4.35 -3.04
C ILE A 90 11.19 -5.10 -3.55
N THR A 91 10.41 -4.50 -4.47
CA THR A 91 9.23 -5.10 -5.09
C THR A 91 9.59 -6.39 -5.83
N HIS A 92 10.67 -6.39 -6.60
CA HIS A 92 11.19 -7.58 -7.28
C HIS A 92 11.53 -8.70 -6.28
N ARG A 93 12.21 -8.38 -5.19
CA ARG A 93 12.55 -9.34 -4.13
C ARG A 93 11.31 -9.91 -3.42
N ILE A 94 10.25 -9.11 -3.22
CA ILE A 94 8.98 -9.60 -2.69
C ILE A 94 8.40 -10.67 -3.62
N PHE A 95 8.31 -10.40 -4.92
CA PHE A 95 7.77 -11.36 -5.89
C PHE A 95 8.63 -12.61 -6.05
N GLU A 96 9.96 -12.47 -6.06
CA GLU A 96 10.86 -13.63 -6.08
C GLU A 96 10.67 -14.52 -4.85
N HIS A 97 10.54 -13.91 -3.67
CA HIS A 97 10.36 -14.63 -2.41
C HIS A 97 9.00 -15.31 -2.39
N LEU A 98 7.94 -14.63 -2.86
CA LEU A 98 6.60 -15.18 -2.94
C LEU A 98 6.52 -16.41 -3.84
N ASN A 99 7.22 -16.40 -4.99
CA ASN A 99 7.28 -17.53 -5.91
C ASN A 99 7.96 -18.78 -5.33
N ARG A 100 8.73 -18.63 -4.25
CA ARG A 100 9.48 -19.72 -3.60
C ARG A 100 8.88 -20.15 -2.26
N SER A 101 7.95 -19.36 -1.71
CA SER A 101 7.36 -19.60 -0.38
C SER A 101 6.06 -20.38 -0.48
N PHE A 102 5.94 -21.47 0.30
CA PHE A 102 4.69 -22.24 0.41
C PHE A 102 3.75 -21.71 1.50
N ILE A 103 4.29 -21.01 2.48
CA ILE A 103 3.56 -20.47 3.63
C ILE A 103 3.99 -19.02 3.81
N THR A 104 3.01 -18.10 3.80
CA THR A 104 3.21 -16.66 3.94
C THR A 104 2.46 -16.12 5.16
N PRO A 105 2.93 -15.03 5.79
CA PRO A 105 2.27 -14.45 6.98
C PRO A 105 0.94 -13.75 6.66
N LEU A 106 0.79 -13.29 5.43
CA LEU A 106 -0.41 -12.70 4.83
C LEU A 106 -0.81 -13.54 3.60
N GLU A 107 -2.01 -13.36 3.08
CA GLU A 107 -2.39 -14.00 1.83
C GLU A 107 -1.51 -13.50 0.67
N PRO A 108 -1.11 -14.36 -0.29
CA PRO A 108 -0.29 -13.95 -1.43
C PRO A 108 -0.83 -12.74 -2.18
N GLU A 109 -2.14 -12.65 -2.33
CA GLU A 109 -2.83 -11.54 -2.99
C GLU A 109 -2.70 -10.23 -2.19
N GLU A 110 -2.71 -10.28 -0.86
CA GLU A 110 -2.49 -9.11 0.00
C GLU A 110 -1.06 -8.60 -0.13
N ILE A 111 -0.09 -9.52 -0.18
CA ILE A 111 1.34 -9.18 -0.37
C ILE A 111 1.55 -8.49 -1.72
N ILE A 112 0.96 -9.03 -2.80
CA ILE A 112 1.05 -8.46 -4.14
C ILE A 112 0.41 -7.07 -4.18
N ARG A 113 -0.83 -6.95 -3.68
CA ARG A 113 -1.58 -5.68 -3.67
C ARG A 113 -0.83 -4.59 -2.91
N LEU A 114 -0.34 -4.89 -1.71
CA LEU A 114 0.39 -3.92 -0.90
C LEU A 114 1.71 -3.51 -1.55
N SER A 115 2.47 -4.49 -2.08
CA SER A 115 3.72 -4.22 -2.79
C SER A 115 3.50 -3.27 -3.96
N SER A 116 2.52 -3.57 -4.84
CA SER A 116 2.22 -2.74 -6.01
C SER A 116 1.70 -1.35 -5.62
N ALA A 117 0.84 -1.26 -4.60
CA ALA A 117 0.31 0.03 -4.17
C ALA A 117 1.40 0.96 -3.60
N LEU A 118 2.37 0.41 -2.86
CA LEU A 118 3.51 1.19 -2.36
C LEU A 118 4.46 1.61 -3.50
N ASP A 119 4.68 0.75 -4.48
CA ASP A 119 5.49 1.00 -5.67
C ASP A 119 4.91 2.14 -6.52
N ASP A 120 3.60 2.09 -6.80
CA ASP A 120 2.87 3.12 -7.55
C ASP A 120 3.09 4.54 -6.98
N ILE A 121 3.14 4.69 -5.65
CA ILE A 121 3.41 5.99 -5.00
C ILE A 121 4.79 6.52 -5.39
N LEU A 122 5.79 5.65 -5.33
CA LEU A 122 7.18 6.02 -5.63
C LEU A 122 7.35 6.42 -7.10
N ASP A 123 6.71 5.69 -8.00
CA ASP A 123 6.65 5.97 -9.43
C ASP A 123 6.09 7.36 -9.73
N TYR A 124 4.98 7.73 -9.06
CA TYR A 124 4.39 9.07 -9.24
C TYR A 124 5.29 10.18 -8.69
N ILE A 125 5.96 9.96 -7.56
CA ILE A 125 6.91 10.93 -6.98
C ILE A 125 8.10 11.14 -7.93
N GLU A 126 8.69 10.04 -8.43
CA GLU A 126 9.82 10.07 -9.37
C GLU A 126 9.38 10.72 -10.69
N GLY A 127 8.31 10.24 -11.31
CA GLY A 127 7.78 10.75 -12.57
C GLY A 127 7.47 12.24 -12.51
N THR A 128 6.98 12.75 -11.37
CA THR A 128 6.76 14.18 -11.14
C THR A 128 8.07 14.95 -11.23
N THR A 129 9.12 14.50 -10.54
CA THR A 129 10.42 15.19 -10.56
C THR A 129 11.08 15.18 -11.93
N LEU A 130 10.94 14.06 -12.67
CA LEU A 130 11.36 13.96 -14.06
C LEU A 130 10.60 14.93 -14.98
N THR A 131 9.28 15.03 -14.80
CA THR A 131 8.42 15.93 -15.57
C THR A 131 8.79 17.38 -15.29
N MET A 132 9.01 17.76 -14.04
CA MET A 132 9.49 19.11 -13.67
C MET A 132 10.80 19.45 -14.39
N ARG A 133 11.74 18.51 -14.41
CA ARG A 133 13.03 18.66 -15.15
C ARG A 133 12.82 18.77 -16.64
N ASN A 134 12.05 17.86 -17.25
CA ASN A 134 11.84 17.79 -18.70
C ASN A 134 11.08 19.01 -19.23
N TYR A 135 10.11 19.52 -18.46
CA TYR A 135 9.36 20.72 -18.78
C TYR A 135 10.15 22.00 -18.51
N ARG A 136 11.35 21.88 -17.94
CA ARG A 136 12.24 23.01 -17.59
C ARG A 136 11.50 24.01 -16.70
N ILE A 137 10.82 23.50 -15.69
CA ILE A 137 10.23 24.35 -14.64
C ILE A 137 11.38 25.09 -13.94
N LYS A 138 11.25 26.37 -13.71
CA LYS A 138 12.31 27.22 -13.12
C LYS A 138 12.25 27.25 -11.60
N GLU A 139 11.06 27.15 -11.06
CA GLU A 139 10.77 27.17 -9.63
C GLU A 139 9.44 26.47 -9.37
N ALA A 140 9.31 25.87 -8.20
CA ALA A 140 8.03 25.33 -7.76
C ALA A 140 7.17 26.48 -7.18
N ASP A 141 5.93 26.53 -7.60
CA ASP A 141 4.95 27.48 -7.08
C ASP A 141 4.29 26.98 -5.78
N ALA A 142 3.35 27.77 -5.24
CA ALA A 142 2.69 27.45 -3.99
C ALA A 142 1.91 26.13 -4.02
N PRO A 143 1.08 25.81 -5.06
CA PRO A 143 0.40 24.54 -5.13
C PRO A 143 1.35 23.33 -5.15
N MET A 144 2.44 23.39 -5.92
CA MET A 144 3.43 22.28 -5.95
C MET A 144 4.05 22.03 -4.57
N LYS A 145 4.37 23.10 -3.83
CA LYS A 145 4.93 23.00 -2.47
C LYS A 145 3.93 22.41 -1.48
N GLU A 146 2.67 22.81 -1.61
CA GLU A 146 1.60 22.34 -0.74
C GLU A 146 1.31 20.85 -0.98
N LEU A 147 1.15 20.43 -2.24
CA LEU A 147 0.96 19.03 -2.62
C LEU A 147 2.15 18.16 -2.19
N ALA A 148 3.40 18.62 -2.40
CA ALA A 148 4.57 17.89 -1.94
C ALA A 148 4.58 17.66 -0.41
N LYS A 149 4.12 18.63 0.38
CA LYS A 149 3.96 18.49 1.82
C LYS A 149 2.86 17.51 2.21
N LEU A 150 1.74 17.50 1.47
CA LEU A 150 0.67 16.53 1.70
C LEU A 150 1.15 15.11 1.41
N ILE A 151 1.89 14.88 0.31
CA ILE A 151 2.54 13.59 0.01
C ILE A 151 3.47 13.18 1.16
N GLN A 152 4.29 14.10 1.66
CA GLN A 152 5.20 13.84 2.78
C GLN A 152 4.44 13.42 4.05
N LEU A 153 3.30 14.03 4.33
CA LEU A 153 2.46 13.63 5.47
C LEU A 153 1.82 12.25 5.25
N CYS A 154 1.26 11.98 4.06
CA CYS A 154 0.70 10.67 3.70
C CYS A 154 1.73 9.55 3.85
N THR A 155 2.94 9.71 3.31
CA THR A 155 4.00 8.71 3.43
C THR A 155 4.44 8.49 4.88
N GLY A 156 4.39 9.53 5.72
CA GLY A 156 4.64 9.42 7.16
C GLY A 156 3.59 8.57 7.90
N GLU A 157 2.31 8.73 7.55
CA GLU A 157 1.23 7.91 8.09
C GLU A 157 1.29 6.47 7.55
N LEU A 158 1.58 6.29 6.25
CA LEU A 158 1.80 4.97 5.64
C LEU A 158 2.93 4.20 6.32
N GLN A 159 4.06 4.85 6.60
CA GLN A 159 5.19 4.23 7.29
C GLN A 159 4.77 3.68 8.67
N GLN A 160 3.93 4.41 9.40
CA GLN A 160 3.41 3.95 10.70
C GLN A 160 2.42 2.79 10.53
N ALA A 161 1.50 2.85 9.57
CA ALA A 161 0.53 1.81 9.29
C ALA A 161 1.22 0.50 8.85
N VAL A 162 2.21 0.59 7.96
CA VAL A 162 3.04 -0.55 7.51
C VAL A 162 3.77 -1.22 8.68
N ARG A 163 4.35 -0.45 9.59
CA ARG A 163 4.95 -1.00 10.81
C ARG A 163 3.91 -1.67 11.73
N GLY A 164 2.68 -1.17 11.73
CA GLY A 164 1.55 -1.71 12.49
C GLY A 164 1.16 -3.14 12.07
N ILE A 165 1.17 -3.45 10.76
CA ILE A 165 0.78 -4.77 10.25
C ILE A 165 1.72 -5.90 10.67
N ARG A 166 2.95 -5.62 11.06
CA ARG A 166 3.91 -6.65 11.54
C ARG A 166 3.38 -7.42 12.74
N THR A 167 2.64 -6.79 13.60
CA THR A 167 2.17 -7.41 14.84
C THR A 167 0.66 -7.66 14.84
N LEU A 168 -0.09 -6.88 14.08
CA LEU A 168 -1.58 -6.87 14.02
C LEU A 168 -2.25 -6.85 15.40
N LYS A 169 -1.56 -6.26 16.40
CA LYS A 169 -2.05 -6.21 17.79
C LYS A 169 -3.06 -5.10 18.04
N ASP A 170 -3.01 -4.08 17.21
CA ASP A 170 -3.87 -2.89 17.31
C ASP A 170 -4.39 -2.49 15.94
N PRO A 171 -5.43 -3.16 15.44
CA PRO A 171 -6.06 -2.80 14.16
C PRO A 171 -6.57 -1.35 14.15
N GLY A 172 -7.05 -0.85 15.31
CA GLY A 172 -7.54 0.53 15.43
C GLY A 172 -6.44 1.57 15.22
N PHE A 173 -5.19 1.25 15.56
CA PHE A 173 -4.05 2.12 15.25
C PHE A 173 -3.84 2.23 13.73
N ILE A 174 -3.90 1.11 13.00
CA ILE A 174 -3.75 1.10 11.53
C ILE A 174 -4.89 1.89 10.89
N GLU A 175 -6.13 1.61 11.30
CA GLU A 175 -7.32 2.31 10.82
C GLU A 175 -7.23 3.83 11.01
N GLN A 176 -6.75 4.30 12.16
CA GLN A 176 -6.55 5.74 12.40
C GLN A 176 -5.56 6.36 11.43
N ARG A 177 -4.48 5.65 11.04
CA ARG A 177 -3.53 6.13 10.04
C ARG A 177 -4.17 6.19 8.65
N CYS A 178 -4.95 5.18 8.29
CA CYS A 178 -5.68 5.15 7.01
C CYS A 178 -6.71 6.29 6.91
N ILE A 179 -7.45 6.57 7.98
CA ILE A 179 -8.38 7.71 8.04
C ILE A 179 -7.64 9.05 7.86
N GLU A 180 -6.46 9.20 8.46
CA GLU A 180 -5.68 10.44 8.29
C GLU A 180 -5.14 10.58 6.87
N ILE A 181 -4.72 9.49 6.21
CA ILE A 181 -4.30 9.51 4.80
C ILE A 181 -5.46 9.95 3.91
N ASN A 182 -6.65 9.38 4.06
CA ASN A 182 -7.84 9.78 3.32
C ASN A 182 -8.17 11.29 3.53
N ARG A 183 -8.02 11.79 4.76
CA ARG A 183 -8.20 13.21 5.03
C ARG A 183 -7.16 14.08 4.31
N LEU A 184 -5.92 13.62 4.19
CA LEU A 184 -4.85 14.35 3.51
C LEU A 184 -5.03 14.33 1.99
N GLU A 185 -5.49 13.21 1.43
CA GLU A 185 -5.88 13.08 0.01
C GLU A 185 -6.99 14.09 -0.33
N ASN A 186 -8.09 14.14 0.43
CA ASN A 186 -9.15 15.12 0.22
C ASN A 186 -8.66 16.58 0.27
N LEU A 187 -7.63 16.89 1.07
CA LEU A 187 -6.99 18.19 1.04
C LEU A 187 -6.18 18.42 -0.25
N ALA A 188 -5.52 17.37 -0.77
CA ALA A 188 -4.78 17.47 -2.03
C ALA A 188 -5.70 17.70 -3.22
N ASP A 189 -6.86 17.04 -3.24
CA ASP A 189 -7.96 17.29 -4.21
C ASP A 189 -8.39 18.75 -4.20
N ASP A 190 -8.63 19.33 -3.02
CA ASP A 190 -9.00 20.74 -2.87
C ASP A 190 -7.89 21.66 -3.40
N VAL A 191 -6.63 21.36 -3.10
CA VAL A 191 -5.46 22.13 -3.61
C VAL A 191 -5.40 22.04 -5.14
N LEU A 192 -5.56 20.84 -5.73
CA LEU A 192 -5.59 20.64 -7.17
C LEU A 192 -6.71 21.45 -7.81
N ALA A 193 -7.94 21.36 -7.30
CA ALA A 193 -9.10 22.06 -7.84
C ALA A 193 -8.91 23.59 -7.87
N HIS A 194 -8.37 24.16 -6.78
CA HIS A 194 -8.05 25.58 -6.69
C HIS A 194 -6.90 25.97 -7.63
N ALA A 195 -5.83 25.18 -7.67
CA ALA A 195 -4.68 25.43 -8.53
C ALA A 195 -5.06 25.41 -10.01
N ILE A 196 -5.88 24.45 -10.43
CA ILE A 196 -6.40 24.40 -11.80
C ILE A 196 -7.28 25.62 -12.12
N THR A 197 -8.17 26.01 -11.22
CA THR A 197 -9.02 27.19 -11.39
C THR A 197 -8.19 28.47 -11.59
N ASP A 198 -7.14 28.65 -10.80
CA ASP A 198 -6.26 29.81 -10.91
C ASP A 198 -5.37 29.75 -12.16
N LEU A 199 -4.91 28.55 -12.52
CA LEU A 199 -4.09 28.34 -13.71
C LEU A 199 -4.81 28.75 -15.00
N PHE A 200 -6.12 28.53 -15.10
CA PHE A 200 -6.92 28.90 -16.27
C PHE A 200 -7.25 30.41 -16.35
N ARG A 201 -6.76 31.24 -15.44
CA ARG A 201 -6.83 32.72 -15.55
C ARG A 201 -5.75 33.30 -16.45
N THR A 202 -4.74 32.50 -16.85
CA THR A 202 -3.72 32.94 -17.82
C THR A 202 -4.05 32.46 -19.22
N ASP A 203 -3.64 33.25 -20.25
CA ASP A 203 -3.76 32.88 -21.67
C ASP A 203 -2.56 32.09 -22.18
N ASN A 204 -1.56 31.75 -21.30
CA ASN A 204 -0.37 31.02 -21.69
C ASN A 204 -0.64 29.52 -21.73
N ALA A 205 -1.06 29.02 -22.91
CA ALA A 205 -1.36 27.59 -23.10
C ALA A 205 -0.22 26.63 -22.72
N ILE A 206 1.04 27.03 -22.95
CA ILE A 206 2.20 26.18 -22.60
C ILE A 206 2.36 26.12 -21.07
N ALA A 207 2.15 27.21 -20.38
CA ALA A 207 2.16 27.21 -18.91
C ALA A 207 1.03 26.35 -18.36
N ILE A 208 -0.19 26.49 -18.91
CA ILE A 208 -1.35 25.69 -18.51
C ILE A 208 -1.03 24.19 -18.63
N ILE A 209 -0.50 23.73 -19.78
CA ILE A 209 -0.16 22.32 -19.98
C ILE A 209 0.85 21.86 -18.94
N LYS A 210 1.98 22.57 -18.79
CA LYS A 210 3.06 22.16 -17.91
C LYS A 210 2.65 22.06 -16.44
N TYR A 211 2.00 23.11 -15.95
CA TYR A 211 1.64 23.16 -14.52
C TYR A 211 0.47 22.24 -14.21
N LYS A 212 -0.50 22.12 -15.12
CA LYS A 212 -1.62 21.19 -14.97
C LYS A 212 -1.11 19.73 -14.84
N ASP A 213 -0.22 19.30 -15.73
CA ASP A 213 0.32 17.95 -15.70
C ASP A 213 1.03 17.67 -14.37
N ILE A 214 1.85 18.62 -13.88
CA ILE A 214 2.59 18.46 -12.63
C ILE A 214 1.65 18.43 -11.41
N TYR A 215 0.64 19.32 -11.35
CA TYR A 215 -0.34 19.28 -10.26
C TYR A 215 -1.10 17.96 -10.21
N GLN A 216 -1.52 17.45 -11.37
CA GLN A 216 -2.22 16.17 -11.47
C GLN A 216 -1.32 15.00 -11.07
N MET A 217 -0.04 15.02 -11.41
CA MET A 217 0.90 13.97 -10.98
C MET A 217 1.15 14.00 -9.47
N LEU A 218 1.23 15.19 -8.88
CA LEU A 218 1.40 15.34 -7.42
C LEU A 218 0.16 14.87 -6.65
N GLU A 219 -1.02 15.24 -7.11
CA GLU A 219 -2.26 14.79 -6.47
C GLU A 219 -2.44 13.28 -6.66
N MET A 220 -2.16 12.73 -7.83
CA MET A 220 -2.19 11.28 -8.06
C MET A 220 -1.26 10.52 -7.11
N ALA A 221 -0.15 11.10 -6.67
CA ALA A 221 0.70 10.49 -5.65
C ALA A 221 0.01 10.42 -4.27
N THR A 222 -0.86 11.38 -3.92
CA THR A 222 -1.69 11.29 -2.70
C THR A 222 -2.81 10.28 -2.83
N ASP A 223 -3.46 10.21 -4.01
CA ASP A 223 -4.45 9.21 -4.37
C ASP A 223 -3.88 7.78 -4.23
N LYS A 224 -2.65 7.56 -4.72
CA LYS A 224 -1.95 6.28 -4.52
C LYS A 224 -1.60 5.98 -3.06
N CYS A 225 -1.41 7.01 -2.22
CA CYS A 225 -1.28 6.78 -0.77
C CYS A 225 -2.61 6.30 -0.16
N GLU A 226 -3.76 6.79 -0.63
CA GLU A 226 -5.09 6.30 -0.24
C GLU A 226 -5.29 4.86 -0.69
N ASP A 227 -4.99 4.50 -1.95
CA ASP A 227 -5.03 3.13 -2.46
C ASP A 227 -4.24 2.16 -1.56
N ALA A 228 -3.03 2.56 -1.13
CA ALA A 228 -2.21 1.76 -0.23
C ALA A 228 -2.81 1.67 1.19
N ALA A 229 -3.42 2.74 1.69
CA ALA A 229 -4.11 2.77 2.97
C ALA A 229 -5.32 1.84 2.98
N ASP A 230 -6.08 1.77 1.89
CA ASP A 230 -7.19 0.84 1.73
C ASP A 230 -6.74 -0.62 1.80
N VAL A 231 -5.62 -0.96 1.16
CA VAL A 231 -5.04 -2.30 1.26
C VAL A 231 -4.61 -2.61 2.70
N LEU A 232 -4.01 -1.65 3.41
CA LEU A 232 -3.59 -1.82 4.81
C LEU A 232 -4.80 -1.98 5.75
N SER A 233 -5.88 -1.25 5.50
CA SER A 233 -7.15 -1.38 6.23
C SER A 233 -7.77 -2.77 6.01
N ASP A 234 -7.83 -3.25 4.77
CA ASP A 234 -8.29 -4.60 4.43
C ASP A 234 -7.49 -5.68 5.19
N ILE A 235 -6.15 -5.57 5.20
CA ILE A 235 -5.27 -6.49 5.93
C ILE A 235 -5.57 -6.43 7.44
N ALA A 236 -5.69 -5.22 8.02
CA ALA A 236 -5.95 -5.07 9.44
C ALA A 236 -7.29 -5.70 9.86
N ILE A 237 -8.34 -5.54 9.04
CA ILE A 237 -9.67 -6.11 9.30
C ILE A 237 -9.66 -7.64 9.21
N ARG A 238 -8.99 -8.22 8.21
CA ARG A 238 -8.99 -9.68 7.98
C ARG A 238 -8.18 -10.46 9.00
N HIS A 239 -7.18 -9.83 9.59
CA HIS A 239 -6.25 -10.48 10.52
C HIS A 239 -6.43 -10.03 11.98
N SER A 240 -7.54 -9.32 12.31
CA SER A 240 -7.91 -8.84 13.65
C SER A 240 -8.65 -9.87 14.50
#